data_e54e739e11f7b45ea337eeaa29d85eea
#
_entry.id   e54e739e11f7b45ea337eeaa29d85eea
#
_cell.length_a   1.000
_cell.length_b   1.000
_cell.length_c   1.000
_cell.angle_alpha   90.00
_cell.angle_beta   90.00
_cell.angle_gamma   90.00
#
_symmetry.space_group_name_H-M   'P 1'
#
loop_
_entity.id
_entity.type
_entity.pdbx_description
1 polymer ?
#
loop_
_entity_poly.entity_id
_entity_poly.type
_entity_poly.pdbx_seq_one_letter_code
_entity_poly.pdbx_strand_id
1 'polypeptide(L)'
;LNDYTWSAPNRRYLHHGIYLPGRQEQRIPQLAVAVDCSGSVDDAALSLFCEELSSILAAYETELVVIFHDSRVQAVQTFRRQDLPLHLRPVGGGGTDFKPVGRWLDDNGLRPACLLWFTDLECSSFPDEPACPLLWAVWGQGGERPPFGELLRLPAGA
;
A
#
# COMPACT_ATOMS: atom_id res chain seq x y z
N LEU A 1 13.97 -17.77 -7.44
CA LEU A 1 13.57 -17.64 -7.12
C LEU A 1 12.48 -17.42 -7.15
N ASN A 2 11.99 -17.32 -7.24
CA ASN A 2 11.11 -17.08 -7.37
C ASN A 2 10.07 -17.70 -7.37
N ASP A 3 9.77 -17.96 -6.94
CA ASP A 3 8.98 -18.84 -6.85
C ASP A 3 7.90 -18.61 -6.20
N TYR A 4 7.46 -17.64 -6.18
CA TYR A 4 6.30 -17.36 -5.76
C TYR A 4 5.39 -17.92 -6.68
N THR A 5 4.71 -18.62 -6.30
CA THR A 5 3.79 -19.14 -7.02
C THR A 5 2.69 -18.27 -7.05
N TRP A 6 2.58 -17.52 -7.87
CA TRP A 6 1.47 -16.74 -8.11
C TRP A 6 0.36 -17.52 -8.73
N SER A 7 0.53 -18.76 -8.78
CA SER A 7 -0.48 -19.61 -9.37
C SER A 7 -1.69 -19.72 -8.50
N ALA A 8 -1.58 -19.31 -7.30
CA ALA A 8 -2.74 -19.39 -6.48
C ALA A 8 -3.83 -18.56 -7.08
N PRO A 9 -4.94 -18.98 -7.00
CA PRO A 9 -6.05 -18.42 -7.67
C PRO A 9 -6.21 -17.06 -7.20
N ASN A 10 -6.11 -16.42 -7.44
CA ASN A 10 -6.19 -15.29 -7.42
C ASN A 10 -7.11 -14.52 -6.90
N ARG A 11 -7.40 -14.69 -5.93
CA ARG A 11 -8.11 -13.90 -5.17
C ARG A 11 -7.27 -12.83 -4.60
N ARG A 12 -6.00 -12.82 -4.73
CA ARG A 12 -5.08 -11.94 -4.04
C ARG A 12 -4.53 -10.95 -5.03
N TYR A 13 -5.23 -9.88 -5.24
CA TYR A 13 -4.90 -8.93 -6.28
C TYR A 13 -3.55 -8.29 -6.11
N LEU A 14 -3.16 -7.99 -4.89
CA LEU A 14 -1.92 -7.26 -4.67
C LEU A 14 -0.69 -8.11 -4.87
N HIS A 15 -0.85 -9.43 -4.79
CA HIS A 15 0.29 -10.30 -4.98
C HIS A 15 0.84 -10.23 -6.39
N HIS A 16 0.06 -9.78 -7.34
CA HIS A 16 0.53 -9.73 -8.72
C HIS A 16 1.61 -8.69 -8.93
N GLY A 17 1.67 -7.67 -8.11
CA GLY A 17 2.66 -6.62 -8.26
C GLY A 17 3.76 -6.65 -7.23
N ILE A 18 3.79 -7.68 -6.36
CA ILE A 18 4.75 -7.71 -5.28
C ILE A 18 5.77 -8.80 -5.49
N TYR A 19 7.02 -8.41 -5.37
CA TYR A 19 8.11 -9.37 -5.36
C TYR A 19 8.87 -9.15 -4.05
N LEU A 20 8.87 -10.15 -3.19
CA LEU A 20 9.57 -10.06 -1.92
C LEU A 20 10.87 -10.84 -1.97
N PRO A 21 11.91 -10.37 -1.29
CA PRO A 21 13.19 -11.07 -1.31
C PRO A 21 13.07 -12.46 -0.68
N GLY A 22 13.97 -13.33 -1.05
CA GLY A 22 13.99 -14.66 -0.54
C GLY A 22 14.47 -14.70 0.88
N ARG A 23 14.55 -15.90 1.42
CA ARG A 23 14.84 -16.05 2.78
C ARG A 23 16.26 -15.95 3.13
N GLN A 24 17.16 -15.75 2.25
CA GLN A 24 18.55 -15.59 2.59
C GLN A 24 18.80 -14.32 3.37
N GLU A 25 17.86 -13.39 3.27
CA GLU A 25 18.03 -12.15 3.98
C GLU A 25 17.80 -12.36 5.44
N GLN A 26 18.71 -11.86 6.24
CA GLN A 26 18.54 -11.96 7.67
C GLN A 26 17.50 -10.98 8.17
N ARG A 27 17.29 -9.91 7.46
CA ARG A 27 16.36 -8.88 7.90
C ARG A 27 15.00 -9.14 7.32
N ILE A 28 13.99 -8.85 8.12
CA ILE A 28 12.62 -8.95 7.67
C ILE A 28 12.37 -7.82 6.71
N PRO A 29 11.93 -8.10 5.49
CA PRO A 29 11.65 -7.02 4.54
C PRO A 29 10.49 -6.17 5.03
N GLN A 30 10.55 -4.90 4.71
CA GLN A 30 9.49 -3.96 5.04
C GLN A 30 8.72 -3.59 3.80
N LEU A 31 7.41 -3.52 3.92
CA LEU A 31 6.55 -2.96 2.90
C LEU A 31 6.00 -1.66 3.44
N ALA A 32 6.06 -0.63 2.64
CA ALA A 32 5.39 0.62 3.00
C ALA A 32 4.01 0.62 2.37
N VAL A 33 3.03 1.04 3.13
CA VAL A 33 1.65 1.09 2.68
C VAL A 33 1.13 2.49 2.95
N ALA A 34 0.81 3.23 1.91
CA ALA A 34 0.23 4.56 2.07
C ALA A 34 -1.28 4.44 1.91
N VAL A 35 -2.03 4.98 2.85
CA VAL A 35 -3.48 4.95 2.83
C VAL A 35 -3.98 6.38 2.70
N ASP A 36 -4.63 6.65 1.57
CA ASP A 36 -5.20 7.96 1.29
C ASP A 36 -6.50 8.09 2.06
N CYS A 37 -6.49 8.95 3.05
CA CYS A 37 -7.63 9.15 3.94
C CYS A 37 -8.36 10.45 3.63
N SER A 38 -8.25 10.94 2.42
CA SER A 38 -8.91 12.17 2.04
C SER A 38 -10.41 11.93 1.87
N GLY A 39 -11.19 12.86 2.33
CA GLY A 39 -12.62 12.89 2.09
C GLY A 39 -13.33 11.58 2.34
N SER A 40 -13.79 10.95 1.30
CA SER A 40 -14.60 9.77 1.43
C SER A 40 -13.83 8.53 1.03
N VAL A 41 -13.36 7.79 2.00
CA VAL A 41 -12.74 6.50 1.75
C VAL A 41 -13.85 5.47 1.54
N ASP A 42 -13.67 4.64 0.53
CA ASP A 42 -14.61 3.56 0.25
C ASP A 42 -14.36 2.43 1.25
N ASP A 43 -15.29 2.24 2.18
CA ASP A 43 -15.12 1.26 3.24
C ASP A 43 -15.04 -0.17 2.70
N ALA A 44 -15.80 -0.48 1.66
CA ALA A 44 -15.75 -1.81 1.07
C ALA A 44 -14.40 -2.07 0.42
N ALA A 45 -13.87 -1.07 -0.28
CA ALA A 45 -12.55 -1.19 -0.89
C ALA A 45 -11.47 -1.30 0.18
N LEU A 46 -11.59 -0.54 1.26
CA LEU A 46 -10.61 -0.60 2.35
C LEU A 46 -10.62 -1.98 3.01
N SER A 47 -11.79 -2.56 3.22
CA SER A 47 -11.88 -3.90 3.78
C SER A 47 -11.20 -4.93 2.88
N LEU A 48 -11.41 -4.82 1.58
CA LEU A 48 -10.76 -5.71 0.63
C LEU A 48 -9.24 -5.53 0.66
N PHE A 49 -8.80 -4.29 0.73
CA PHE A 49 -7.38 -3.97 0.81
C PHE A 49 -6.77 -4.58 2.09
N CYS A 50 -7.48 -4.46 3.21
CA CYS A 50 -7.02 -5.04 4.48
C CYS A 50 -6.91 -6.57 4.39
N GLU A 51 -7.85 -7.21 3.70
CA GLU A 51 -7.80 -8.66 3.50
C GLU A 51 -6.55 -9.04 2.70
N GLU A 52 -6.24 -8.28 1.68
CA GLU A 52 -5.05 -8.56 0.86
C GLU A 52 -3.77 -8.35 1.66
N LEU A 53 -3.70 -7.28 2.45
CA LEU A 53 -2.55 -7.04 3.31
C LEU A 53 -2.40 -8.12 4.36
N SER A 54 -3.51 -8.58 4.94
CA SER A 54 -3.50 -9.67 5.92
C SER A 54 -2.96 -10.96 5.29
N SER A 55 -3.35 -11.22 4.04
CA SER A 55 -2.84 -12.38 3.32
C SER A 55 -1.33 -12.31 3.10
N ILE A 56 -0.83 -11.12 2.80
CA ILE A 56 0.61 -10.92 2.63
C ILE A 56 1.33 -11.18 3.94
N LEU A 57 0.83 -10.62 5.04
CA LEU A 57 1.45 -10.83 6.35
C LEU A 57 1.40 -12.29 6.78
N ALA A 58 0.35 -13.00 6.42
CA ALA A 58 0.23 -14.43 6.76
C ALA A 58 1.18 -15.29 5.93
N ALA A 59 1.38 -14.90 4.67
CA ALA A 59 2.16 -15.70 3.74
C ALA A 59 3.67 -15.42 3.81
N TYR A 60 4.05 -14.18 4.13
CA TYR A 60 5.45 -13.78 4.10
C TYR A 60 5.87 -13.17 5.42
N GLU A 61 7.09 -13.46 5.84
CA GLU A 61 7.61 -12.85 7.04
C GLU A 61 8.04 -11.42 6.68
N THR A 62 7.21 -10.47 6.97
CA THR A 62 7.42 -9.08 6.56
C THR A 62 6.80 -8.13 7.59
N GLU A 63 7.16 -6.88 7.49
CA GLU A 63 6.63 -5.84 8.36
C GLU A 63 5.97 -4.78 7.50
N LEU A 64 4.78 -4.36 7.86
CA LEU A 64 4.07 -3.30 7.14
C LEU A 64 4.22 -1.99 7.90
N VAL A 65 4.70 -0.97 7.21
CA VAL A 65 4.72 0.38 7.76
C VAL A 65 3.60 1.13 7.06
N VAL A 66 2.52 1.39 7.78
CA VAL A 66 1.32 1.99 7.19
C VAL A 66 1.30 3.48 7.49
N ILE A 67 1.23 4.27 6.44
CA ILE A 67 1.27 5.72 6.51
C ILE A 67 -0.10 6.25 6.11
N PHE A 68 -0.82 6.80 7.07
CA PHE A 68 -2.13 7.39 6.79
C PHE A 68 -1.92 8.85 6.42
N HIS A 69 -2.48 9.27 5.31
CA HIS A 69 -2.29 10.66 4.86
C HIS A 69 -3.55 11.22 4.20
N ASP A 70 -3.63 12.52 4.21
CA ASP A 70 -4.56 13.28 3.37
C ASP A 70 -3.70 14.32 2.63
N SER A 71 -3.79 15.58 2.95
CA SER A 71 -2.87 16.58 2.37
C SER A 71 -1.52 16.55 3.08
N ARG A 72 -1.39 15.76 4.14
CA ARG A 72 -0.12 15.55 4.85
C ARG A 72 -0.17 14.21 5.56
N VAL A 73 0.96 13.74 6.06
CA VAL A 73 1.00 12.51 6.82
C VAL A 73 0.32 12.75 8.17
N GLN A 74 -0.67 11.93 8.49
CA GLN A 74 -1.44 12.07 9.71
C GLN A 74 -1.02 11.08 10.78
N ALA A 75 -0.66 9.87 10.41
CA ALA A 75 -0.28 8.85 11.37
C ALA A 75 0.53 7.77 10.69
N VAL A 76 1.37 7.09 11.44
CA VAL A 76 2.15 5.96 10.95
C VAL A 76 2.03 4.83 11.95
N GLN A 77 1.71 3.64 11.48
CA GLN A 77 1.61 2.45 12.32
C GLN A 77 2.36 1.30 11.66
N THR A 78 2.93 0.44 12.48
CA THR A 78 3.67 -0.72 12.00
C THR A 78 2.95 -1.98 12.41
N PHE A 79 2.81 -2.91 11.48
CA PHE A 79 2.10 -4.17 11.71
C PHE A 79 2.96 -5.35 11.32
N ARG A 80 2.83 -6.42 12.06
CA ARG A 80 3.49 -7.69 11.80
C ARG A 80 2.47 -8.81 11.86
N ARG A 81 2.92 -10.03 11.60
CA ARG A 81 2.03 -11.19 11.54
C ARG A 81 1.23 -11.37 12.84
N GLN A 82 1.83 -11.05 13.98
CA GLN A 82 1.12 -11.20 15.25
C GLN A 82 -0.03 -10.20 15.42
N ASP A 83 -0.11 -9.21 14.55
CA ASP A 83 -1.18 -8.21 14.62
C ASP A 83 -2.40 -8.59 13.78
N LEU A 84 -2.40 -9.77 13.19
CA LEU A 84 -3.53 -10.24 12.39
C LEU A 84 -4.74 -10.57 13.29
N PRO A 85 -5.95 -10.37 12.79
CA PRO A 85 -6.31 -9.79 11.49
C PRO A 85 -6.13 -8.29 11.46
N LEU A 86 -5.81 -7.77 10.30
CA LEU A 86 -5.48 -6.37 10.16
C LEU A 86 -6.72 -5.52 9.99
N HIS A 87 -6.83 -4.49 10.81
CA HIS A 87 -7.92 -3.53 10.71
C HIS A 87 -7.31 -2.15 10.64
N LEU A 88 -7.51 -1.47 9.53
CA LEU A 88 -6.99 -0.12 9.36
C LEU A 88 -8.11 0.89 9.57
N ARG A 89 -7.81 1.92 10.33
CA ARG A 89 -8.75 3.00 10.58
C ARG A 89 -8.21 4.26 9.95
N PRO A 90 -8.88 4.81 8.94
CA PRO A 90 -8.39 6.02 8.29
C PRO A 90 -8.26 7.18 9.29
N VAL A 91 -7.18 7.92 9.15
CA VAL A 91 -6.91 9.09 9.97
C VAL A 91 -6.67 10.25 9.02
N GLY A 92 -7.54 11.23 9.04
CA GLY A 92 -7.46 12.37 8.14
C GLY A 92 -8.84 12.80 7.73
N GLY A 93 -9.00 13.26 6.52
CA GLY A 93 -10.29 13.71 6.01
C GLY A 93 -10.21 15.00 5.23
N GLY A 94 -9.02 15.57 5.11
CA GLY A 94 -8.83 16.80 4.35
C GLY A 94 -8.64 16.54 2.87
N GLY A 95 -7.89 17.41 2.22
CA GLY A 95 -7.57 17.23 0.81
C GLY A 95 -6.58 16.12 0.58
N THR A 96 -6.05 16.02 -0.62
CA THR A 96 -5.11 14.95 -0.97
C THR A 96 -3.84 15.54 -1.53
N ASP A 97 -2.71 15.05 -1.05
CA ASP A 97 -1.41 15.32 -1.64
C ASP A 97 -0.54 14.10 -1.40
N PHE A 98 0.02 13.56 -2.46
CA PHE A 98 0.86 12.37 -2.36
C PHE A 98 2.31 12.71 -1.99
N LYS A 99 2.74 13.93 -2.20
CA LYS A 99 4.14 14.33 -1.96
C LYS A 99 4.62 14.14 -0.52
N PRO A 100 3.81 14.45 0.49
CA PRO A 100 4.29 14.29 1.88
C PRO A 100 4.69 12.86 2.24
N VAL A 101 4.06 11.86 1.62
CA VAL A 101 4.42 10.47 1.88
C VAL A 101 5.84 10.20 1.37
N GLY A 102 6.16 10.66 0.17
CA GLY A 102 7.50 10.52 -0.37
C GLY A 102 8.54 11.19 0.50
N ARG A 103 8.24 12.40 0.98
CA ARG A 103 9.14 13.11 1.88
C ARG A 103 9.32 12.37 3.19
N TRP A 104 8.24 11.80 3.72
CA TRP A 104 8.31 11.06 4.98
C TRP A 104 9.22 9.85 4.84
N LEU A 105 9.11 9.12 3.72
CA LEU A 105 9.97 7.97 3.47
C LEU A 105 11.44 8.40 3.43
N ASP A 106 11.73 9.47 2.73
CA ASP A 106 13.09 9.98 2.62
C ASP A 106 13.61 10.47 3.97
N ASP A 107 12.82 11.25 4.67
CA ASP A 107 13.23 11.85 5.95
C ASP A 107 13.50 10.79 7.00
N ASN A 108 12.80 9.68 6.94
CA ASN A 108 12.96 8.60 7.89
C ASN A 108 13.88 7.49 7.40
N GLY A 109 14.47 7.67 6.24
CA GLY A 109 15.41 6.71 5.70
C GLY A 109 14.81 5.34 5.45
N LEU A 110 13.51 5.28 5.21
CA LEU A 110 12.85 4.01 5.00
C LEU A 110 13.06 3.54 3.57
N ARG A 111 13.56 2.32 3.42
CA ARG A 111 13.80 1.74 2.11
C ARG A 111 13.01 0.45 2.00
N PRO A 112 11.71 0.57 1.72
CA PRO A 112 10.87 -0.62 1.67
C PRO A 112 11.14 -1.46 0.43
N ALA A 113 10.82 -2.74 0.52
CA ALA A 113 10.91 -3.61 -0.64
C ALA A 113 9.88 -3.24 -1.70
N CYS A 114 8.78 -2.64 -1.28
CA CYS A 114 7.71 -2.24 -2.18
C CYS A 114 6.85 -1.20 -1.47
N LEU A 115 6.25 -0.30 -2.24
CA LEU A 115 5.30 0.68 -1.73
C LEU A 115 3.93 0.39 -2.34
N LEU A 116 2.93 0.19 -1.49
CA LEU A 116 1.56 0.01 -1.91
C LEU A 116 0.79 1.27 -1.55
N TRP A 117 0.02 1.78 -2.48
CA TRP A 117 -0.71 3.03 -2.24
C TRP A 117 -2.19 2.80 -2.47
N PHE A 118 -2.98 2.93 -1.43
CA PHE A 118 -4.43 2.77 -1.50
C PHE A 118 -5.04 4.16 -1.67
N THR A 119 -5.66 4.43 -2.80
CA THR A 119 -6.15 5.76 -3.13
C THR A 119 -7.18 5.69 -4.25
N ASP A 120 -7.97 6.75 -4.44
CA ASP A 120 -8.84 6.88 -5.60
C ASP A 120 -8.16 7.67 -6.72
N LEU A 121 -6.92 8.11 -6.50
CA LEU A 121 -6.13 8.90 -7.45
C LEU A 121 -6.76 10.25 -7.81
N GLU A 122 -7.58 10.80 -6.95
CA GLU A 122 -8.16 12.11 -7.24
C GLU A 122 -7.23 13.20 -6.74
N CYS A 123 -6.06 13.23 -7.29
CA CYS A 123 -5.03 14.18 -6.92
C CYS A 123 -3.96 14.18 -8.02
N SER A 124 -3.48 15.35 -8.40
CA SER A 124 -2.45 15.45 -9.42
C SER A 124 -1.08 15.79 -8.84
N SER A 125 -0.95 15.83 -7.52
CA SER A 125 0.31 16.18 -6.87
C SER A 125 1.06 14.90 -6.47
N PHE A 126 1.95 14.45 -7.33
CA PHE A 126 2.68 13.21 -7.13
C PHE A 126 4.08 13.45 -6.60
N PRO A 127 4.64 12.54 -5.78
CA PRO A 127 6.02 12.66 -5.35
C PRO A 127 6.96 12.27 -6.48
N ASP A 128 8.26 12.41 -6.24
CA ASP A 128 9.24 11.87 -7.16
C ASP A 128 9.12 10.34 -7.15
N GLU A 129 9.49 9.73 -8.25
CA GLU A 129 9.40 8.28 -8.38
C GLU A 129 10.26 7.62 -7.31
N PRO A 130 9.71 6.73 -6.48
CA PRO A 130 10.50 6.08 -5.45
C PRO A 130 11.47 5.07 -6.05
N ALA A 131 12.52 4.75 -5.29
CA ALA A 131 13.49 3.77 -5.75
C ALA A 131 12.96 2.35 -5.73
N CYS A 132 11.92 2.09 -4.95
CA CYS A 132 11.33 0.74 -4.86
C CYS A 132 10.15 0.61 -5.82
N PRO A 133 9.73 -0.62 -6.12
CA PRO A 133 8.51 -0.81 -6.89
C PRO A 133 7.31 -0.20 -6.19
N LEU A 134 6.41 0.36 -6.97
CA LEU A 134 5.22 1.01 -6.45
C LEU A 134 3.99 0.42 -7.14
N LEU A 135 3.01 0.05 -6.35
CA LEU A 135 1.72 -0.42 -6.84
C LEU A 135 0.62 0.47 -6.30
N TRP A 136 -0.14 1.06 -7.20
CA TRP A 136 -1.31 1.85 -6.85
C TRP A 136 -2.52 0.93 -6.79
N ALA A 137 -3.09 0.76 -5.61
CA ALA A 137 -4.31 -0.01 -5.43
C ALA A 137 -5.46 0.99 -5.38
N VAL A 138 -6.24 1.03 -6.45
CA VAL A 138 -7.14 2.16 -6.69
C VAL A 138 -8.59 1.75 -6.60
N TRP A 139 -9.36 2.48 -5.81
CA TRP A 139 -10.80 2.30 -5.80
C TRP A 139 -11.46 3.39 -6.64
N GLY A 140 -12.65 3.10 -7.13
CA GLY A 140 -13.38 4.04 -7.96
C GLY A 140 -12.93 3.97 -9.40
N GLN A 141 -13.55 4.76 -10.23
CA GLN A 141 -13.29 4.74 -11.66
C GLN A 141 -12.61 5.99 -12.18
N GLY A 142 -12.55 7.03 -11.38
CA GLY A 142 -11.97 8.29 -11.79
C GLY A 142 -10.51 8.39 -11.44
N GLY A 143 -10.04 9.60 -11.30
CA GLY A 143 -8.71 9.88 -10.84
C GLY A 143 -7.72 10.15 -11.94
N GLU A 144 -6.57 10.63 -11.53
CA GLU A 144 -5.47 10.95 -12.44
C GLU A 144 -4.69 9.69 -12.77
N ARG A 145 -4.04 9.69 -13.91
CA ARG A 145 -3.14 8.61 -14.24
C ARG A 145 -1.79 8.91 -13.57
N PRO A 146 -1.29 8.01 -12.73
CA PRO A 146 -0.01 8.27 -12.09
C PRO A 146 1.14 8.25 -13.09
N PRO A 147 2.16 9.05 -12.87
CA PRO A 147 3.29 9.13 -13.79
C PRO A 147 4.24 7.94 -13.69
N PHE A 148 4.10 7.09 -12.69
CA PHE A 148 4.96 5.93 -12.50
C PHE A 148 4.22 4.88 -11.67
N GLY A 149 4.81 3.70 -11.58
CA GLY A 149 4.23 2.60 -10.82
C GLY A 149 3.24 1.81 -11.62
N GLU A 150 2.79 0.71 -11.03
CA GLU A 150 1.77 -0.12 -11.64
C GLU A 150 0.43 0.20 -11.01
N LEU A 151 -0.62 0.06 -11.76
CA LEU A 151 -1.94 0.39 -11.28
C LEU A 151 -2.82 -0.85 -11.26
N LEU A 152 -3.48 -1.08 -10.13
CA LEU A 152 -4.44 -2.16 -9.99
C LEU A 152 -5.74 -1.57 -9.50
N ARG A 153 -6.81 -1.75 -10.27
CA ARG A 153 -8.12 -1.30 -9.84
C ARG A 153 -8.74 -2.36 -8.96
N LEU A 154 -9.14 -1.95 -7.76
CA LEU A 154 -9.83 -2.85 -6.86
C LEU A 154 -11.25 -3.04 -7.36
N PRO A 155 -11.84 -4.23 -7.20
CA PRO A 155 -13.21 -4.43 -7.62
C PRO A 155 -14.14 -3.48 -6.88
N ALA A 156 -15.21 -3.08 -7.56
CA ALA A 156 -16.21 -2.26 -6.92
C ALA A 156 -16.79 -3.05 -5.76
N GLY A 157 -16.95 -2.40 -4.63
CA GLY A 157 -17.57 -3.03 -3.50
C GLY A 157 -18.98 -3.41 -3.87
N ALA A 158 -19.33 -4.61 -3.59
CA ALA A 158 -20.65 -5.09 -3.97
C ALA A 158 -21.70 -4.51 -3.07
#